data_69e55bd91960332f973a671a18730fe6
#
_entry.id   69e55bd91960332f973a671a18730fe6
#
_cell.length_a   1.000
_cell.length_b   1.000
_cell.length_c   1.000
_cell.angle_alpha   90.00
_cell.angle_beta   90.00
_cell.angle_gamma   90.00
#
_symmetry.space_group_name_H-M   'P 1'
#
loop_
_entity.id
_entity.type
_entity.pdbx_description
1 polymer ?
#
loop_
_entity_poly.entity_id
_entity_poly.type
_entity_poly.pdbx_seq_one_letter_code
_entity_poly.pdbx_strand_id
1 'polypeptide(L)'
;MSAAPTSTVQFVPVENDVKLEVLDWGGKGRPIVFLAALGADAHEFDEFATKFTDTHHVYGITRRGFGGSSKPEKGYDNARLGEDVMAVINGLHLTKPVLVGHSMAGMELSWIGTHHPNSVSGLIYLEAAYGYAYYDEATSDPNNVLLDAIEFQKKLAQFPPGGGRPDQNRLTSELLTALARLERELRDHADLFKNFQDPVIDPKNPPNPPPWLTGIYAGLQKYQKLDVPILAIFSLPHALGDLPDAEALSKDSVAAAGAESQDVKRVGSQADAFERGVRSARVVRIAHAAHYIFQSNEQEVLREMNVFFSKLP
;
A
#
# COMPACT_ATOMS: atom_id res chain seq x y z
N MET A 1 24.42 -21.05 14.57
CA MET A 1 24.17 -19.80 13.84
C MET A 1 23.93 -20.21 12.40
N SER A 2 22.68 -20.15 11.92
CA SER A 2 22.38 -20.29 10.49
C SER A 2 22.99 -19.10 9.77
N ALA A 3 23.69 -19.32 8.66
CA ALA A 3 24.14 -18.23 7.81
C ALA A 3 22.91 -17.43 7.38
N ALA A 4 23.01 -16.09 7.42
CA ALA A 4 21.94 -15.26 6.89
C ALA A 4 21.65 -15.68 5.43
N PRO A 5 20.39 -15.76 5.03
CA PRO A 5 20.03 -16.14 3.67
C PRO A 5 20.64 -15.13 2.71
N THR A 6 21.53 -15.59 1.83
CA THR A 6 22.25 -14.76 0.88
C THR A 6 21.41 -14.59 -0.38
N SER A 7 20.84 -13.39 -0.57
CA SER A 7 20.32 -12.97 -1.87
C SER A 7 21.48 -12.52 -2.77
N THR A 8 21.31 -12.66 -4.08
CA THR A 8 22.16 -11.94 -5.05
C THR A 8 21.49 -10.59 -5.37
N VAL A 9 22.29 -9.53 -5.37
CA VAL A 9 21.83 -8.19 -5.69
C VAL A 9 22.10 -7.88 -7.16
N GLN A 10 21.09 -7.41 -7.88
CA GLN A 10 21.21 -6.91 -9.22
C GLN A 10 20.51 -5.55 -9.38
N PHE A 11 20.88 -4.78 -10.39
CA PHE A 11 20.28 -3.49 -10.67
C PHE A 11 19.61 -3.52 -12.04
N VAL A 12 18.29 -3.33 -12.06
CA VAL A 12 17.49 -3.37 -13.28
C VAL A 12 17.16 -1.93 -13.70
N PRO A 13 17.53 -1.49 -14.92
CA PRO A 13 17.13 -0.19 -15.42
C PRO A 13 15.61 -0.16 -15.70
N VAL A 14 14.94 0.90 -15.22
CA VAL A 14 13.49 1.09 -15.36
C VAL A 14 13.13 2.31 -16.20
N GLU A 15 14.04 3.26 -16.28
CA GLU A 15 14.01 4.39 -17.22
C GLU A 15 15.44 4.96 -17.38
N ASN A 16 15.62 6.02 -18.19
CA ASN A 16 16.92 6.66 -18.36
C ASN A 16 17.47 7.08 -16.98
N ASP A 17 18.70 6.66 -16.68
CA ASP A 17 19.44 6.98 -15.45
C ASP A 17 18.79 6.50 -14.13
N VAL A 18 17.70 5.74 -14.18
CA VAL A 18 17.06 5.15 -13.00
C VAL A 18 17.13 3.63 -13.07
N LYS A 19 17.74 3.03 -12.06
CA LYS A 19 17.82 1.59 -11.85
C LYS A 19 17.31 1.24 -10.47
N LEU A 20 16.63 0.11 -10.36
CA LEU A 20 16.17 -0.43 -9.10
C LEU A 20 17.06 -1.58 -8.65
N GLU A 21 17.34 -1.61 -7.37
CA GLU A 21 17.91 -2.75 -6.69
C GLU A 21 16.88 -3.86 -6.64
N VAL A 22 17.29 -5.04 -7.07
CA VAL A 22 16.50 -6.25 -7.02
C VAL A 22 17.29 -7.33 -6.30
N LEU A 23 16.70 -7.86 -5.25
CA LEU A 23 17.22 -9.03 -4.55
C LEU A 23 16.69 -10.29 -5.22
N ASP A 24 17.56 -11.26 -5.46
CA ASP A 24 17.20 -12.59 -5.95
C ASP A 24 17.61 -13.62 -4.89
N TRP A 25 16.63 -14.20 -4.19
CA TRP A 25 16.86 -15.26 -3.21
C TRP A 25 16.91 -16.65 -3.86
N GLY A 26 16.78 -16.73 -5.18
CA GLY A 26 16.84 -17.98 -5.92
C GLY A 26 15.55 -18.78 -5.88
N GLY A 27 15.69 -20.08 -6.06
CA GLY A 27 14.56 -21.01 -6.15
C GLY A 27 14.20 -21.38 -7.60
N LYS A 28 13.09 -22.11 -7.76
CA LYS A 28 12.61 -22.61 -9.05
C LYS A 28 11.10 -22.61 -9.09
N GLY A 29 10.52 -22.37 -10.25
CA GLY A 29 9.07 -22.37 -10.45
C GLY A 29 8.52 -20.98 -10.72
N ARG A 30 7.23 -20.77 -10.43
CA ARG A 30 6.55 -19.48 -10.67
C ARG A 30 7.24 -18.38 -9.86
N PRO A 31 7.55 -17.22 -10.48
CA PRO A 31 8.18 -16.12 -9.77
C PRO A 31 7.24 -15.54 -8.69
N ILE A 32 7.80 -15.22 -7.54
CA ILE A 32 7.22 -14.33 -6.52
C ILE A 32 8.06 -13.06 -6.49
N VAL A 33 7.41 -11.91 -6.46
CA VAL A 33 8.08 -10.60 -6.35
C VAL A 33 7.53 -9.86 -5.13
N PHE A 34 8.39 -9.60 -4.17
CA PHE A 34 8.08 -8.84 -2.96
C PHE A 34 8.31 -7.34 -3.18
N LEU A 35 7.37 -6.52 -2.70
CA LEU A 35 7.39 -5.06 -2.74
C LEU A 35 7.34 -4.53 -1.31
N ALA A 36 8.37 -3.78 -0.92
CA ALA A 36 8.57 -3.32 0.45
C ALA A 36 7.63 -2.18 0.87
N ALA A 37 7.44 -2.02 2.18
CA ALA A 37 6.73 -0.91 2.79
C ALA A 37 7.34 0.45 2.44
N LEU A 38 6.63 1.53 2.75
CA LEU A 38 7.16 2.88 2.65
C LEU A 38 8.29 3.08 3.68
N GLY A 39 9.43 3.56 3.22
CA GLY A 39 10.60 3.77 4.08
C GLY A 39 11.51 2.55 4.22
N ALA A 40 11.06 1.37 3.80
CA ALA A 40 11.83 0.13 3.80
C ALA A 40 12.43 -0.18 2.41
N ASP A 41 13.28 -1.18 2.37
CA ASP A 41 13.82 -1.78 1.16
C ASP A 41 13.49 -3.29 1.12
N ALA A 42 13.88 -3.98 0.06
CA ALA A 42 13.54 -5.38 -0.13
C ALA A 42 14.13 -6.33 0.94
N HIS A 43 15.14 -5.88 1.68
CA HIS A 43 15.76 -6.65 2.77
C HIS A 43 14.82 -6.89 3.95
N GLU A 44 13.69 -6.16 4.07
CA GLU A 44 12.67 -6.48 5.09
C GLU A 44 12.13 -7.92 4.98
N PHE A 45 12.28 -8.54 3.80
CA PHE A 45 11.82 -9.89 3.53
C PHE A 45 12.92 -10.97 3.55
N ASP A 46 14.17 -10.65 3.88
CA ASP A 46 15.30 -11.59 3.75
C ASP A 46 15.04 -12.95 4.40
N GLU A 47 14.45 -13.00 5.58
CA GLU A 47 14.13 -14.26 6.25
C GLU A 47 12.87 -14.91 5.67
N PHE A 48 11.84 -14.12 5.41
CA PHE A 48 10.54 -14.61 4.98
C PHE A 48 10.55 -15.11 3.52
N ALA A 49 11.22 -14.42 2.63
CA ALA A 49 11.32 -14.76 1.21
C ALA A 49 11.90 -16.15 0.97
N THR A 50 12.89 -16.54 1.76
CA THR A 50 13.56 -17.85 1.63
C THR A 50 12.67 -19.04 1.92
N LYS A 51 11.55 -18.84 2.63
CA LYS A 51 10.56 -19.90 2.91
C LYS A 51 9.85 -20.40 1.65
N PHE A 52 9.96 -19.69 0.53
CA PHE A 52 9.30 -20.04 -0.73
C PHE A 52 10.24 -20.62 -1.79
N THR A 53 11.56 -20.58 -1.58
CA THR A 53 12.57 -20.94 -2.60
C THR A 53 12.55 -22.40 -3.02
N ASP A 54 11.98 -23.29 -2.23
CA ASP A 54 11.81 -24.71 -2.60
C ASP A 54 10.83 -24.92 -3.76
N THR A 55 9.87 -24.00 -3.92
CA THR A 55 8.75 -24.15 -4.87
C THR A 55 8.60 -22.97 -5.84
N HIS A 56 9.22 -21.84 -5.54
CA HIS A 56 9.12 -20.60 -6.32
C HIS A 56 10.51 -19.98 -6.52
N HIS A 57 10.67 -19.20 -7.59
CA HIS A 57 11.82 -18.32 -7.73
C HIS A 57 11.44 -16.97 -7.12
N VAL A 58 12.23 -16.49 -6.15
CA VAL A 58 11.82 -15.40 -5.28
C VAL A 58 12.68 -14.16 -5.47
N TYR A 59 12.02 -13.04 -5.75
CA TYR A 59 12.63 -11.72 -5.94
C TYR A 59 12.07 -10.69 -4.98
N GLY A 60 12.84 -9.65 -4.69
CA GLY A 60 12.38 -8.46 -3.97
C GLY A 60 12.81 -7.21 -4.70
N ILE A 61 11.94 -6.22 -4.83
CA ILE A 61 12.24 -4.95 -5.47
C ILE A 61 12.33 -3.86 -4.41
N THR A 62 13.46 -3.17 -4.35
CA THR A 62 13.60 -1.94 -3.59
C THR A 62 13.11 -0.78 -4.45
N ARG A 63 12.07 -0.07 -3.95
CA ARG A 63 11.47 1.08 -4.65
C ARG A 63 12.51 2.17 -4.90
N ARG A 64 12.34 2.95 -6.01
CA ARG A 64 13.11 4.18 -6.23
C ARG A 64 13.07 5.09 -5.00
N GLY A 65 14.15 5.74 -4.67
CA GLY A 65 14.29 6.59 -3.49
C GLY A 65 14.80 5.88 -2.24
N PHE A 66 14.81 4.52 -2.22
CA PHE A 66 15.16 3.72 -1.04
C PHE A 66 16.32 2.76 -1.32
N GLY A 67 16.90 2.23 -0.25
CA GLY A 67 18.00 1.25 -0.31
C GLY A 67 19.09 1.60 -1.31
N GLY A 68 19.49 0.62 -2.13
CA GLY A 68 20.45 0.76 -3.22
C GLY A 68 19.86 1.29 -4.54
N SER A 69 18.54 1.45 -4.63
CA SER A 69 17.86 1.99 -5.82
C SER A 69 18.21 3.45 -6.06
N SER A 70 18.12 3.88 -7.32
CA SER A 70 18.30 5.28 -7.71
C SER A 70 17.34 6.19 -6.96
N LYS A 71 17.79 7.41 -6.64
CA LYS A 71 17.04 8.43 -5.87
C LYS A 71 16.79 9.68 -6.73
N PRO A 72 15.95 9.59 -7.78
CA PRO A 72 15.65 10.73 -8.64
C PRO A 72 14.85 11.80 -7.86
N GLU A 73 14.86 13.04 -8.37
CA GLU A 73 14.07 14.12 -7.79
C GLU A 73 12.57 14.03 -8.11
N LYS A 74 12.15 13.17 -9.07
CA LYS A 74 10.78 13.06 -9.59
C LYS A 74 10.40 11.62 -9.86
N GLY A 75 9.12 11.41 -10.18
CA GLY A 75 8.60 10.10 -10.60
C GLY A 75 8.27 9.20 -9.42
N TYR A 76 7.68 9.75 -8.38
CA TYR A 76 7.24 9.00 -7.20
C TYR A 76 5.72 8.84 -7.14
N ASP A 77 5.01 9.25 -8.19
CA ASP A 77 3.58 9.01 -8.29
C ASP A 77 3.29 7.51 -8.52
N ASN A 78 2.09 7.12 -8.15
CA ASN A 78 1.69 5.72 -8.11
C ASN A 78 1.77 5.02 -9.48
N ALA A 79 1.47 5.74 -10.57
CA ALA A 79 1.59 5.20 -11.92
C ALA A 79 3.06 4.88 -12.24
N ARG A 80 3.97 5.81 -11.95
CA ARG A 80 5.41 5.59 -12.19
C ARG A 80 5.96 4.44 -11.35
N LEU A 81 5.55 4.34 -10.08
CA LEU A 81 5.99 3.23 -9.21
C LEU A 81 5.50 1.88 -9.73
N GLY A 82 4.25 1.81 -10.18
CA GLY A 82 3.70 0.60 -10.81
C GLY A 82 4.41 0.23 -12.12
N GLU A 83 4.71 1.23 -12.97
CA GLU A 83 5.49 1.02 -14.20
C GLU A 83 6.92 0.55 -13.91
N ASP A 84 7.54 0.99 -12.83
CA ASP A 84 8.85 0.50 -12.40
C ASP A 84 8.83 -0.99 -12.09
N VAL A 85 7.83 -1.45 -11.35
CA VAL A 85 7.66 -2.89 -11.08
C VAL A 85 7.47 -3.65 -12.38
N MET A 86 6.65 -3.14 -13.30
CA MET A 86 6.45 -3.76 -14.62
C MET A 86 7.73 -3.76 -15.46
N ALA A 87 8.56 -2.72 -15.39
CA ALA A 87 9.85 -2.67 -16.07
C ALA A 87 10.81 -3.74 -15.52
N VAL A 88 10.84 -3.95 -14.21
CA VAL A 88 11.63 -5.05 -13.61
C VAL A 88 11.12 -6.41 -14.05
N ILE A 89 9.79 -6.65 -14.01
CA ILE A 89 9.18 -7.90 -14.48
C ILE A 89 9.59 -8.21 -15.93
N ASN A 90 9.52 -7.20 -16.79
CA ASN A 90 9.89 -7.33 -18.22
C ASN A 90 11.41 -7.51 -18.39
N GLY A 91 12.22 -6.72 -17.69
CA GLY A 91 13.68 -6.78 -17.77
C GLY A 91 14.27 -8.12 -17.31
N LEU A 92 13.63 -8.76 -16.34
CA LEU A 92 14.01 -10.09 -15.85
C LEU A 92 13.24 -11.23 -16.57
N HIS A 93 12.40 -10.92 -17.55
CA HIS A 93 11.58 -11.88 -18.30
C HIS A 93 10.70 -12.77 -17.39
N LEU A 94 10.17 -12.22 -16.30
CA LEU A 94 9.34 -12.97 -15.37
C LEU A 94 7.95 -13.21 -15.98
N THR A 95 7.58 -14.47 -16.09
CA THR A 95 6.30 -14.85 -16.67
C THR A 95 5.23 -14.94 -15.59
N LYS A 96 4.25 -14.05 -15.63
CA LYS A 96 3.10 -14.02 -14.72
C LYS A 96 3.48 -14.24 -13.25
N PRO A 97 4.33 -13.39 -12.66
CA PRO A 97 4.68 -13.52 -11.25
C PRO A 97 3.45 -13.34 -10.34
N VAL A 98 3.56 -13.84 -9.12
CA VAL A 98 2.72 -13.36 -8.02
C VAL A 98 3.41 -12.18 -7.37
N LEU A 99 2.71 -11.08 -7.20
CA LEU A 99 3.25 -9.92 -6.49
C LEU A 99 2.77 -9.92 -5.04
N VAL A 100 3.67 -9.66 -4.12
CA VAL A 100 3.40 -9.59 -2.69
C VAL A 100 3.82 -8.22 -2.19
N GLY A 101 2.88 -7.42 -1.69
CA GLY A 101 3.18 -6.08 -1.20
C GLY A 101 2.86 -5.92 0.28
N HIS A 102 3.75 -5.27 0.99
CA HIS A 102 3.58 -4.90 2.40
C HIS A 102 3.20 -3.43 2.51
N SER A 103 2.22 -3.12 3.37
CA SER A 103 1.86 -1.74 3.72
C SER A 103 1.57 -0.89 2.46
N MET A 104 2.18 0.26 2.31
CA MET A 104 1.97 1.17 1.17
C MET A 104 2.23 0.56 -0.21
N ALA A 105 2.92 -0.59 -0.31
CA ALA A 105 3.05 -1.30 -1.58
C ALA A 105 1.69 -1.78 -2.14
N GLY A 106 0.65 -1.81 -1.31
CA GLY A 106 -0.72 -2.07 -1.77
C GLY A 106 -1.20 -1.14 -2.88
N MET A 107 -0.74 0.12 -2.92
CA MET A 107 -1.08 1.03 -4.01
C MET A 107 -0.45 0.61 -5.35
N GLU A 108 0.79 0.09 -5.33
CA GLU A 108 1.47 -0.43 -6.52
C GLU A 108 0.80 -1.71 -7.02
N LEU A 109 0.44 -2.61 -6.09
CA LEU A 109 -0.33 -3.82 -6.42
C LEU A 109 -1.65 -3.47 -7.10
N SER A 110 -2.39 -2.50 -6.55
CA SER A 110 -3.69 -2.10 -7.09
C SER A 110 -3.56 -1.40 -8.45
N TRP A 111 -2.52 -0.59 -8.62
CA TRP A 111 -2.22 0.00 -9.93
C TRP A 111 -1.95 -1.09 -10.98
N ILE A 112 -1.10 -2.07 -10.67
CA ILE A 112 -0.78 -3.18 -11.57
C ILE A 112 -2.01 -4.04 -11.83
N GLY A 113 -2.78 -4.39 -10.79
CA GLY A 113 -4.02 -5.16 -10.92
C GLY A 113 -5.08 -4.48 -11.79
N THR A 114 -5.07 -3.15 -11.82
CA THR A 114 -5.99 -2.35 -12.65
C THR A 114 -5.50 -2.21 -14.11
N HIS A 115 -4.21 -1.94 -14.32
CA HIS A 115 -3.68 -1.59 -15.64
C HIS A 115 -3.02 -2.76 -16.36
N HIS A 116 -2.51 -3.76 -15.63
CA HIS A 116 -1.80 -4.92 -16.15
C HIS A 116 -2.31 -6.26 -15.59
N PRO A 117 -3.66 -6.49 -15.52
CA PRO A 117 -4.21 -7.69 -14.86
C PRO A 117 -3.74 -9.00 -15.47
N ASN A 118 -3.41 -9.01 -16.76
CA ASN A 118 -2.97 -10.21 -17.49
C ASN A 118 -1.46 -10.49 -17.33
N SER A 119 -0.69 -9.59 -16.76
CA SER A 119 0.76 -9.71 -16.60
C SER A 119 1.16 -10.40 -15.29
N VAL A 120 0.23 -10.61 -14.38
CA VAL A 120 0.45 -11.25 -13.09
C VAL A 120 -0.49 -12.44 -12.90
N SER A 121 -0.11 -13.40 -12.05
CA SER A 121 -0.97 -14.54 -11.69
C SER A 121 -1.86 -14.24 -10.48
N GLY A 122 -1.45 -13.33 -9.62
CA GLY A 122 -2.18 -12.96 -8.43
C GLY A 122 -1.46 -11.87 -7.64
N LEU A 123 -2.17 -11.26 -6.71
CA LEU A 123 -1.69 -10.21 -5.82
C LEU A 123 -1.92 -10.63 -4.36
N ILE A 124 -0.91 -10.41 -3.51
CA ILE A 124 -1.00 -10.67 -2.08
C ILE A 124 -0.72 -9.37 -1.33
N TYR A 125 -1.68 -8.93 -0.54
CA TYR A 125 -1.62 -7.74 0.30
C TYR A 125 -1.34 -8.16 1.74
N LEU A 126 -0.16 -7.87 2.25
CA LEU A 126 0.24 -8.09 3.63
C LEU A 126 0.11 -6.76 4.38
N GLU A 127 -0.96 -6.60 5.17
CA GLU A 127 -1.26 -5.31 5.81
C GLU A 127 -1.24 -4.13 4.81
N ALA A 128 -1.78 -4.35 3.61
CA ALA A 128 -1.60 -3.48 2.46
C ALA A 128 -2.90 -3.12 1.72
N ALA A 129 -4.05 -3.68 2.13
CA ALA A 129 -5.33 -3.51 1.41
C ALA A 129 -6.21 -2.38 2.01
N TYR A 130 -5.60 -1.28 2.43
CA TYR A 130 -6.27 -0.10 3.00
C TYR A 130 -6.80 0.86 1.92
N GLY A 131 -7.36 2.01 2.33
CA GLY A 131 -8.02 2.97 1.44
C GLY A 131 -7.18 3.40 0.23
N TYR A 132 -5.87 3.50 0.37
CA TYR A 132 -4.94 3.79 -0.73
C TYR A 132 -4.80 2.65 -1.76
N ALA A 133 -5.20 1.43 -1.39
CA ALA A 133 -5.18 0.25 -2.26
C ALA A 133 -6.56 -0.11 -2.81
N TYR A 134 -7.63 0.16 -2.05
CA TYR A 134 -9.00 -0.04 -2.49
C TYR A 134 -9.90 1.02 -1.86
N TYR A 135 -10.50 1.85 -2.70
CA TYR A 135 -11.39 2.93 -2.28
C TYR A 135 -12.85 2.48 -2.36
N ASP A 136 -13.52 2.51 -1.22
CA ASP A 136 -14.98 2.38 -1.12
C ASP A 136 -15.55 3.66 -0.48
N GLU A 137 -16.40 4.37 -1.21
CA GLU A 137 -16.99 5.63 -0.74
C GLU A 137 -17.94 5.47 0.46
N ALA A 138 -18.41 4.25 0.73
CA ALA A 138 -19.24 3.93 1.88
C ALA A 138 -18.44 3.60 3.13
N THR A 139 -17.11 3.43 2.99
CA THR A 139 -16.22 3.09 4.10
C THR A 139 -15.56 4.35 4.64
N SER A 140 -15.68 4.54 5.95
CA SER A 140 -14.98 5.62 6.65
C SER A 140 -13.56 5.18 7.01
N ASP A 141 -12.61 5.48 6.12
CA ASP A 141 -11.17 5.24 6.30
C ASP A 141 -10.43 6.59 6.26
N PRO A 142 -9.51 6.87 7.20
CA PRO A 142 -8.73 8.13 7.18
C PRO A 142 -7.97 8.37 5.87
N ASN A 143 -7.60 7.31 5.15
CA ASN A 143 -6.98 7.44 3.83
C ASN A 143 -7.94 8.01 2.79
N ASN A 144 -9.26 7.84 2.96
CA ASN A 144 -10.26 8.41 2.06
C ASN A 144 -10.23 9.94 2.09
N VAL A 145 -9.98 10.54 3.26
CA VAL A 145 -9.85 12.00 3.39
C VAL A 145 -8.79 12.54 2.44
N LEU A 146 -7.62 11.90 2.39
CA LEU A 146 -6.53 12.32 1.52
C LEU A 146 -6.88 12.10 0.03
N LEU A 147 -7.45 10.95 -0.30
CA LEU A 147 -7.86 10.61 -1.67
C LEU A 147 -8.94 11.57 -2.17
N ASP A 148 -9.93 11.89 -1.33
CA ASP A 148 -11.00 12.82 -1.66
C ASP A 148 -10.47 14.26 -1.77
N ALA A 149 -9.54 14.67 -0.92
CA ALA A 149 -8.88 15.98 -1.02
C ALA A 149 -8.08 16.13 -2.33
N ILE A 150 -7.33 15.10 -2.71
CA ILE A 150 -6.58 15.08 -3.98
C ILE A 150 -7.54 15.16 -5.17
N GLU A 151 -8.62 14.40 -5.16
CA GLU A 151 -9.64 14.45 -6.22
C GLU A 151 -10.30 15.82 -6.30
N PHE A 152 -10.67 16.38 -5.16
CA PHE A 152 -11.26 17.72 -5.08
C PHE A 152 -10.30 18.79 -5.67
N GLN A 153 -9.03 18.75 -5.30
CA GLN A 153 -8.02 19.67 -5.84
C GLN A 153 -7.87 19.52 -7.37
N LYS A 154 -7.82 18.27 -7.88
CA LYS A 154 -7.75 18.01 -9.33
C LYS A 154 -8.98 18.55 -10.07
N LYS A 155 -10.18 18.42 -9.50
CA LYS A 155 -11.40 19.01 -10.08
C LYS A 155 -11.41 20.54 -10.01
N LEU A 156 -10.99 21.10 -8.88
CA LEU A 156 -10.90 22.53 -8.69
C LEU A 156 -9.91 23.17 -9.67
N ALA A 157 -8.79 22.54 -9.94
CA ALA A 157 -7.80 23.02 -10.92
C ALA A 157 -8.35 23.07 -12.37
N GLN A 158 -9.41 22.33 -12.67
CA GLN A 158 -10.10 22.39 -13.96
C GLN A 158 -11.08 23.56 -14.06
N PHE A 159 -11.38 24.24 -12.95
CA PHE A 159 -12.32 25.34 -12.91
C PHE A 159 -11.66 26.59 -13.50
N PRO A 160 -12.17 27.15 -14.61
CA PRO A 160 -11.51 28.27 -15.26
C PRO A 160 -11.70 29.56 -14.48
N PRO A 161 -10.69 30.43 -14.39
CA PRO A 161 -10.88 31.79 -13.94
C PRO A 161 -11.85 32.51 -14.91
N GLY A 162 -12.95 33.07 -14.38
CA GLY A 162 -13.87 33.90 -15.15
C GLY A 162 -15.10 33.22 -15.78
N GLY A 163 -15.27 31.93 -15.63
CA GLY A 163 -16.47 31.19 -16.08
C GLY A 163 -16.57 30.99 -17.60
N GLY A 164 -17.67 30.40 -18.06
CA GLY A 164 -18.01 30.34 -19.49
C GLY A 164 -17.62 29.06 -20.25
N ARG A 165 -17.37 27.93 -19.56
CA ARG A 165 -17.22 26.62 -20.23
C ARG A 165 -18.57 25.95 -20.46
N PRO A 166 -18.74 25.18 -21.55
CA PRO A 166 -19.98 24.44 -21.82
C PRO A 166 -20.33 23.41 -20.74
N ASP A 167 -19.32 22.90 -19.99
CA ASP A 167 -19.47 21.88 -18.95
C ASP A 167 -19.41 22.44 -17.52
N GLN A 168 -19.48 23.77 -17.35
CA GLN A 168 -19.35 24.42 -16.04
C GLN A 168 -20.37 23.95 -15.01
N ASN A 169 -21.63 23.75 -15.41
CA ASN A 169 -22.66 23.28 -14.49
C ASN A 169 -22.37 21.84 -14.00
N ARG A 170 -21.90 20.98 -14.89
CA ARG A 170 -21.48 19.61 -14.53
C ARG A 170 -20.31 19.65 -13.54
N LEU A 171 -19.28 20.44 -13.87
CA LEU A 171 -18.11 20.57 -13.03
C LEU A 171 -18.44 21.16 -11.65
N THR A 172 -19.34 22.14 -11.60
CA THR A 172 -19.83 22.72 -10.33
C THR A 172 -20.55 21.66 -9.50
N SER A 173 -21.43 20.85 -10.11
CA SER A 173 -22.12 19.76 -9.41
C SER A 173 -21.15 18.69 -8.87
N GLU A 174 -20.15 18.33 -9.67
CA GLU A 174 -19.10 17.38 -9.26
C GLU A 174 -18.25 17.92 -8.10
N LEU A 175 -17.90 19.22 -8.13
CA LEU A 175 -17.18 19.87 -7.04
C LEU A 175 -17.99 19.93 -5.75
N LEU A 176 -19.27 20.27 -5.82
CA LEU A 176 -20.16 20.29 -4.65
C LEU A 176 -20.31 18.88 -4.05
N THR A 177 -20.45 17.85 -4.88
CA THR A 177 -20.52 16.46 -4.43
C THR A 177 -19.20 16.02 -3.75
N ALA A 178 -18.05 16.35 -4.35
CA ALA A 178 -16.74 16.04 -3.78
C ALA A 178 -16.50 16.78 -2.46
N LEU A 179 -16.92 18.06 -2.37
CA LEU A 179 -16.80 18.85 -1.15
C LEU A 179 -17.65 18.28 -0.01
N ALA A 180 -18.89 17.91 -0.29
CA ALA A 180 -19.79 17.33 0.72
C ALA A 180 -19.26 15.99 1.27
N ARG A 181 -18.60 15.19 0.40
CA ARG A 181 -17.94 13.96 0.80
C ARG A 181 -16.74 14.24 1.68
N LEU A 182 -15.83 15.11 1.25
CA LEU A 182 -14.65 15.49 2.00
C LEU A 182 -15.02 16.08 3.39
N GLU A 183 -16.07 16.90 3.45
CA GLU A 183 -16.56 17.42 4.72
C GLU A 183 -17.04 16.31 5.65
N ARG A 184 -17.77 15.32 5.14
CA ARG A 184 -18.22 14.16 5.94
C ARG A 184 -17.01 13.38 6.48
N GLU A 185 -16.06 13.00 5.62
CA GLU A 185 -14.85 12.27 6.00
C GLU A 185 -14.04 13.02 7.07
N LEU A 186 -13.86 14.32 6.91
CA LEU A 186 -13.18 15.15 7.90
C LEU A 186 -13.90 15.17 9.25
N ARG A 187 -15.24 15.19 9.25
CA ARG A 187 -16.04 15.13 10.50
C ARG A 187 -15.93 13.77 11.17
N ASP A 188 -16.02 12.70 10.39
CA ASP A 188 -15.97 11.33 10.90
C ASP A 188 -14.61 11.01 11.53
N HIS A 189 -13.55 11.65 11.05
CA HIS A 189 -12.18 11.46 11.53
C HIS A 189 -11.63 12.67 12.34
N ALA A 190 -12.49 13.62 12.71
CA ALA A 190 -12.07 14.84 13.41
C ALA A 190 -11.25 14.57 14.69
N ASP A 191 -11.58 13.52 15.43
CA ASP A 191 -10.87 13.18 16.67
C ASP A 191 -9.46 12.62 16.41
N LEU A 192 -9.23 11.95 15.29
CA LEU A 192 -7.89 11.53 14.88
C LEU A 192 -7.00 12.73 14.57
N PHE A 193 -7.57 13.76 13.93
CA PHE A 193 -6.82 14.95 13.53
C PHE A 193 -6.59 15.95 14.71
N LYS A 194 -7.44 15.94 15.72
CA LYS A 194 -7.26 16.81 16.91
C LYS A 194 -5.98 16.52 17.70
N ASN A 195 -5.52 15.28 17.67
CA ASN A 195 -4.33 14.85 18.39
C ASN A 195 -3.02 15.07 17.62
N PHE A 196 -3.11 15.46 16.34
CA PHE A 196 -1.95 15.92 15.60
C PHE A 196 -1.59 17.33 16.10
N GLN A 197 -0.54 17.42 16.90
CA GLN A 197 0.04 18.73 17.18
C GLN A 197 0.62 19.26 15.87
N ASP A 198 0.18 20.45 15.47
CA ASP A 198 0.81 21.13 14.34
C ASP A 198 2.31 21.22 14.61
N PRO A 199 3.16 20.72 13.71
CA PRO A 199 4.59 20.88 13.87
C PRO A 199 4.89 22.38 14.00
N VAL A 200 5.66 22.76 15.00
CA VAL A 200 6.14 24.15 15.10
C VAL A 200 7.00 24.42 13.87
N ILE A 201 6.38 25.05 12.86
CA ILE A 201 7.07 25.41 11.63
C ILE A 201 7.91 26.65 11.93
N ASP A 202 9.23 26.50 11.91
CA ASP A 202 10.13 27.65 11.88
C ASP A 202 9.97 28.38 10.55
N PRO A 203 9.43 29.61 10.51
CA PRO A 203 9.25 30.34 9.25
C PRO A 203 10.58 30.58 8.50
N LYS A 204 11.71 30.54 9.21
CA LYS A 204 13.05 30.70 8.60
C LYS A 204 13.61 29.39 8.03
N ASN A 205 13.03 28.27 8.43
CA ASN A 205 13.43 26.94 7.96
C ASN A 205 12.18 26.07 7.80
N PRO A 206 11.34 26.36 6.78
CA PRO A 206 10.13 25.57 6.52
C PRO A 206 10.50 24.11 6.24
N PRO A 207 9.67 23.16 6.66
CA PRO A 207 9.91 21.75 6.36
C PRO A 207 9.99 21.56 4.84
N ASN A 208 11.07 20.92 4.40
CA ASN A 208 11.25 20.52 3.02
C ASN A 208 11.15 18.98 2.95
N PRO A 209 9.93 18.44 2.76
CA PRO A 209 9.76 16.99 2.70
C PRO A 209 10.55 16.42 1.52
N PRO A 210 11.12 15.23 1.67
CA PRO A 210 11.85 14.59 0.58
C PRO A 210 10.95 14.38 -0.64
N PRO A 211 11.48 14.44 -1.87
CA PRO A 211 10.70 14.33 -3.11
C PRO A 211 9.80 13.09 -3.17
N TRP A 212 10.26 11.96 -2.63
CA TRP A 212 9.49 10.73 -2.60
C TRP A 212 8.20 10.87 -1.75
N LEU A 213 8.26 11.58 -0.63
CA LEU A 213 7.11 11.75 0.25
C LEU A 213 6.00 12.54 -0.44
N THR A 214 6.35 13.71 -0.95
CA THR A 214 5.39 14.55 -1.71
C THR A 214 4.87 13.87 -2.95
N GLY A 215 5.75 13.20 -3.71
CA GLY A 215 5.38 12.53 -4.95
C GLY A 215 4.42 11.36 -4.74
N ILE A 216 4.68 10.51 -3.74
CA ILE A 216 3.81 9.38 -3.41
C ILE A 216 2.43 9.87 -2.99
N TYR A 217 2.34 10.78 -2.02
CA TYR A 217 1.05 11.26 -1.53
C TYR A 217 0.26 12.05 -2.58
N ALA A 218 0.91 12.92 -3.36
CA ALA A 218 0.24 13.62 -4.46
C ALA A 218 -0.20 12.70 -5.61
N GLY A 219 0.46 11.55 -5.75
CA GLY A 219 0.21 10.55 -6.78
C GLY A 219 -0.84 9.49 -6.41
N LEU A 220 -1.38 9.50 -5.20
CA LEU A 220 -2.39 8.53 -4.78
C LEU A 220 -3.62 8.57 -5.70
N GLN A 221 -4.20 7.39 -5.94
CA GLN A 221 -5.34 7.18 -6.82
C GLN A 221 -6.38 6.31 -6.13
N LYS A 222 -7.63 6.43 -6.58
CA LYS A 222 -8.74 5.58 -6.14
C LYS A 222 -8.81 4.33 -7.01
N TYR A 223 -8.69 3.17 -6.39
CA TYR A 223 -8.88 1.88 -7.04
C TYR A 223 -10.20 1.29 -6.58
N GLN A 224 -11.09 0.95 -7.51
CA GLN A 224 -12.43 0.42 -7.23
C GLN A 224 -12.69 -0.90 -7.95
N LYS A 225 -11.78 -1.32 -8.84
CA LYS A 225 -11.94 -2.54 -9.63
C LYS A 225 -10.60 -3.26 -9.76
N LEU A 226 -10.58 -4.50 -9.26
CA LEU A 226 -9.42 -5.38 -9.31
C LEU A 226 -9.92 -6.76 -9.79
N ASP A 227 -9.51 -7.17 -10.99
CA ASP A 227 -10.02 -8.38 -11.67
C ASP A 227 -8.97 -9.51 -11.72
N VAL A 228 -8.03 -9.55 -10.77
CA VAL A 228 -7.01 -10.60 -10.65
C VAL A 228 -7.26 -11.42 -9.38
N PRO A 229 -6.78 -12.67 -9.28
CA PRO A 229 -6.82 -13.41 -8.01
C PRO A 229 -6.10 -12.64 -6.91
N ILE A 230 -6.74 -12.48 -5.74
CA ILE A 230 -6.20 -11.69 -4.63
C ILE A 230 -6.29 -12.47 -3.31
N LEU A 231 -5.22 -12.35 -2.52
CA LEU A 231 -5.20 -12.63 -1.08
C LEU A 231 -4.90 -11.33 -0.35
N ALA A 232 -5.79 -10.93 0.56
CA ALA A 232 -5.55 -9.78 1.45
C ALA A 232 -5.53 -10.28 2.90
N ILE A 233 -4.44 -10.00 3.61
CA ILE A 233 -4.25 -10.39 5.01
C ILE A 233 -4.18 -9.12 5.85
N PHE A 234 -5.11 -8.99 6.79
CA PHE A 234 -5.20 -7.87 7.72
C PHE A 234 -4.87 -8.34 9.14
N SER A 235 -4.18 -7.50 9.87
CA SER A 235 -4.10 -7.59 11.32
C SER A 235 -5.37 -6.98 11.92
N LEU A 236 -6.20 -7.79 12.57
CA LEU A 236 -7.49 -7.34 13.08
C LEU A 236 -7.93 -8.11 14.34
N PRO A 237 -7.87 -7.49 15.52
CA PRO A 237 -7.20 -6.20 15.81
C PRO A 237 -5.68 -6.29 15.69
N HIS A 238 -5.03 -5.13 15.57
CA HIS A 238 -3.57 -5.07 15.64
C HIS A 238 -3.04 -5.45 17.03
N ALA A 239 -1.78 -5.86 17.09
CA ALA A 239 -1.07 -6.01 18.34
C ALA A 239 -1.05 -4.67 19.10
N LEU A 240 -1.17 -4.72 20.42
CA LEU A 240 -1.19 -3.52 21.25
C LEU A 240 0.02 -2.60 21.00
N GLY A 241 1.18 -3.19 20.70
CA GLY A 241 2.41 -2.45 20.40
C GLY A 241 2.37 -1.60 19.13
N ASP A 242 1.43 -1.87 18.23
CA ASP A 242 1.26 -1.14 16.96
C ASP A 242 0.14 -0.09 17.02
N LEU A 243 -0.60 -0.05 18.12
CA LEU A 243 -1.62 0.98 18.33
C LEU A 243 -0.98 2.31 18.76
N PRO A 244 -1.59 3.46 18.41
CA PRO A 244 -1.14 4.74 18.91
C PRO A 244 -1.08 4.76 20.46
N ASP A 245 -0.04 5.37 21.00
CA ASP A 245 0.20 5.47 22.46
C ASP A 245 0.37 4.12 23.17
N ALA A 246 0.91 3.10 22.48
CA ALA A 246 1.08 1.73 22.97
C ALA A 246 1.68 1.64 24.40
N GLU A 247 2.67 2.49 24.71
CA GLU A 247 3.27 2.53 26.06
C GLU A 247 2.26 2.95 27.14
N ALA A 248 1.42 3.94 26.87
CA ALA A 248 0.36 4.35 27.80
C ALA A 248 -0.72 3.25 27.90
N LEU A 249 -1.11 2.66 26.77
CA LEU A 249 -2.09 1.56 26.70
C LEU A 249 -1.62 0.33 27.49
N SER A 250 -0.33 0.04 27.50
CA SER A 250 0.21 -1.09 28.26
C SER A 250 0.01 -0.96 29.79
N LYS A 251 -0.27 0.25 30.27
CA LYS A 251 -0.45 0.58 31.69
C LYS A 251 -1.92 0.77 32.09
N ASP A 252 -2.83 0.83 31.11
CA ASP A 252 -4.27 1.07 31.32
C ASP A 252 -5.11 0.11 30.47
N SER A 253 -5.64 -0.92 31.09
CA SER A 253 -6.44 -1.94 30.41
C SER A 253 -7.77 -1.43 29.85
N VAL A 254 -8.35 -0.38 30.41
CA VAL A 254 -9.60 0.22 29.90
C VAL A 254 -9.30 1.03 28.64
N ALA A 255 -8.23 1.82 28.67
CA ALA A 255 -7.76 2.54 27.49
C ALA A 255 -7.35 1.58 26.37
N ALA A 256 -6.64 0.49 26.69
CA ALA A 256 -6.26 -0.54 25.74
C ALA A 256 -7.47 -1.18 25.04
N ALA A 257 -8.50 -1.57 25.81
CA ALA A 257 -9.73 -2.14 25.26
C ALA A 257 -10.50 -1.12 24.39
N GLY A 258 -10.47 0.15 24.74
CA GLY A 258 -11.05 1.24 23.94
C GLY A 258 -10.33 1.42 22.61
N ALA A 259 -8.99 1.44 22.62
CA ALA A 259 -8.15 1.56 21.44
C ALA A 259 -8.32 0.35 20.49
N GLU A 260 -8.34 -0.86 21.03
CA GLU A 260 -8.61 -2.08 20.29
C GLU A 260 -9.99 -2.05 19.61
N SER A 261 -11.03 -1.60 20.34
CA SER A 261 -12.37 -1.47 19.78
C SER A 261 -12.43 -0.48 18.61
N GLN A 262 -11.68 0.62 18.69
CA GLN A 262 -11.58 1.59 17.59
C GLN A 262 -10.83 1.00 16.39
N ASP A 263 -9.75 0.26 16.64
CA ASP A 263 -8.98 -0.42 15.61
C ASP A 263 -9.84 -1.47 14.88
N VAL A 264 -10.56 -2.31 15.62
CA VAL A 264 -11.51 -3.28 15.07
C VAL A 264 -12.55 -2.59 14.18
N LYS A 265 -13.09 -1.47 14.61
CA LYS A 265 -14.06 -0.73 13.82
C LYS A 265 -13.44 -0.19 12.53
N ARG A 266 -12.28 0.45 12.61
CA ARG A 266 -11.60 1.09 11.48
C ARG A 266 -11.10 0.06 10.47
N VAL A 267 -10.26 -0.87 10.91
CA VAL A 267 -9.65 -1.88 10.03
C VAL A 267 -10.68 -2.90 9.55
N GLY A 268 -11.62 -3.29 10.43
CA GLY A 268 -12.71 -4.18 10.08
C GLY A 268 -13.59 -3.63 8.97
N SER A 269 -13.96 -2.34 9.02
CA SER A 269 -14.75 -1.71 7.97
C SER A 269 -14.03 -1.73 6.62
N GLN A 270 -12.73 -1.52 6.60
CA GLN A 270 -11.92 -1.57 5.37
C GLN A 270 -11.76 -3.01 4.85
N ALA A 271 -11.50 -3.97 5.74
CA ALA A 271 -11.42 -5.39 5.37
C ALA A 271 -12.75 -5.88 4.77
N ASP A 272 -13.88 -5.49 5.37
CA ASP A 272 -15.22 -5.83 4.88
C ASP A 272 -15.52 -5.15 3.54
N ALA A 273 -15.09 -3.90 3.35
CA ALA A 273 -15.24 -3.19 2.08
C ALA A 273 -14.45 -3.87 0.96
N PHE A 274 -13.20 -4.23 1.25
CA PHE A 274 -12.35 -4.95 0.31
C PHE A 274 -12.97 -6.30 -0.08
N GLU A 275 -13.45 -7.07 0.90
CA GLU A 275 -14.09 -8.38 0.69
C GLU A 275 -15.38 -8.28 -0.12
N ARG A 276 -16.21 -7.27 0.13
CA ARG A 276 -17.46 -7.05 -0.63
C ARG A 276 -17.20 -6.56 -2.04
N GLY A 277 -16.24 -5.66 -2.21
CA GLY A 277 -16.03 -4.95 -3.47
C GLY A 277 -15.13 -5.67 -4.45
N VAL A 278 -14.19 -6.49 -3.97
CA VAL A 278 -13.23 -7.23 -4.79
C VAL A 278 -13.59 -8.71 -4.81
N ARG A 279 -14.43 -9.11 -5.77
CA ARG A 279 -14.99 -10.47 -5.85
C ARG A 279 -13.94 -11.59 -5.97
N SER A 280 -12.77 -11.28 -6.51
CA SER A 280 -11.64 -12.21 -6.66
C SER A 280 -10.80 -12.33 -5.40
N ALA A 281 -11.07 -11.52 -4.37
CA ALA A 281 -10.29 -11.50 -3.15
C ALA A 281 -10.74 -12.55 -2.14
N ARG A 282 -9.75 -13.21 -1.55
CA ARG A 282 -9.86 -13.88 -0.27
C ARG A 282 -9.29 -12.95 0.79
N VAL A 283 -10.11 -12.56 1.76
CA VAL A 283 -9.71 -11.71 2.88
C VAL A 283 -9.50 -12.58 4.12
N VAL A 284 -8.37 -12.42 4.76
CA VAL A 284 -7.98 -13.10 6.00
C VAL A 284 -7.73 -12.05 7.08
N ARG A 285 -8.23 -12.32 8.28
CA ARG A 285 -8.06 -11.47 9.46
C ARG A 285 -7.29 -12.26 10.51
N ILE A 286 -6.11 -11.79 10.89
CA ILE A 286 -5.26 -12.42 11.92
C ILE A 286 -5.28 -11.50 13.14
N ALA A 287 -5.79 -12.04 14.26
CA ALA A 287 -5.92 -11.24 15.47
C ALA A 287 -4.57 -11.02 16.15
N HIS A 288 -4.39 -9.79 16.67
CA HIS A 288 -3.22 -9.38 17.45
C HIS A 288 -1.87 -9.58 16.76
N ALA A 289 -1.87 -9.55 15.41
CA ALA A 289 -0.65 -9.52 14.63
C ALA A 289 -0.08 -8.09 14.62
N ALA A 290 1.24 -7.98 14.42
CA ALA A 290 1.88 -6.69 14.19
C ALA A 290 1.71 -6.24 12.74
N HIS A 291 1.99 -4.95 12.45
CA HIS A 291 1.99 -4.42 11.09
C HIS A 291 2.94 -5.20 10.15
N TYR A 292 4.09 -5.66 10.69
CA TYR A 292 4.96 -6.63 10.02
C TYR A 292 4.43 -8.05 10.21
N ILE A 293 3.22 -8.30 9.68
CA ILE A 293 2.43 -9.51 9.90
C ILE A 293 3.16 -10.80 9.50
N PHE A 294 4.01 -10.73 8.47
CA PHE A 294 4.84 -11.85 8.00
C PHE A 294 6.02 -12.19 8.95
N GLN A 295 6.31 -11.30 9.93
CA GLN A 295 7.28 -11.56 10.99
C GLN A 295 6.57 -12.02 12.26
N SER A 296 5.53 -11.31 12.69
CA SER A 296 4.82 -11.62 13.94
C SER A 296 4.00 -12.91 13.87
N ASN A 297 3.39 -13.20 12.73
CA ASN A 297 2.50 -14.34 12.50
C ASN A 297 2.93 -15.17 11.29
N GLU A 298 4.25 -15.38 11.12
CA GLU A 298 4.87 -16.03 9.97
C GLU A 298 4.13 -17.32 9.55
N GLN A 299 3.88 -18.23 10.47
CA GLN A 299 3.29 -19.54 10.14
C GLN A 299 1.87 -19.41 9.57
N GLU A 300 1.07 -18.48 10.09
CA GLU A 300 -0.29 -18.25 9.59
C GLU A 300 -0.25 -17.63 8.21
N VAL A 301 0.61 -16.63 8.00
CA VAL A 301 0.80 -15.98 6.70
C VAL A 301 1.28 -16.99 5.66
N LEU A 302 2.29 -17.81 5.99
CA LEU A 302 2.78 -18.87 5.11
C LEU A 302 1.68 -19.86 4.72
N ARG A 303 0.85 -20.30 5.68
CA ARG A 303 -0.27 -21.20 5.41
C ARG A 303 -1.24 -20.59 4.41
N GLU A 304 -1.65 -19.33 4.63
CA GLU A 304 -2.60 -18.63 3.77
C GLU A 304 -2.05 -18.39 2.37
N MET A 305 -0.77 -18.00 2.25
CA MET A 305 -0.10 -17.82 0.97
C MET A 305 0.01 -19.16 0.20
N ASN A 306 0.37 -20.26 0.87
CA ASN A 306 0.45 -21.57 0.22
C ASN A 306 -0.93 -22.06 -0.27
N VAL A 307 -2.00 -21.83 0.51
CA VAL A 307 -3.38 -22.11 0.06
C VAL A 307 -3.73 -21.24 -1.16
N PHE A 308 -3.29 -19.99 -1.21
CA PHE A 308 -3.51 -19.10 -2.34
C PHE A 308 -2.76 -19.60 -3.58
N PHE A 309 -1.47 -19.89 -3.47
CA PHE A 309 -0.64 -20.41 -4.57
C PHE A 309 -1.22 -21.68 -5.20
N SER A 310 -1.74 -22.60 -4.38
CA SER A 310 -2.31 -23.86 -4.85
C SER A 310 -3.59 -23.70 -5.70
N LYS A 311 -4.23 -22.54 -5.65
CA LYS A 311 -5.46 -22.22 -6.40
C LYS A 311 -5.22 -21.38 -7.65
N LEU A 312 -3.99 -20.90 -7.84
CA LEU A 312 -3.66 -20.12 -9.01
C LEU A 312 -3.55 -21.01 -10.25
N PRO A 313 -4.02 -20.55 -11.43
CA PRO A 313 -3.97 -21.29 -12.68
C PRO A 313 -2.55 -21.55 -13.18
#